data_553bd93a5adb830fffd6c4f4d74fe530
#
_entry.id   553bd93a5adb830fffd6c4f4d74fe530
#
_cell.length_a   1.000
_cell.length_b   1.000
_cell.length_c   1.000
_cell.angle_alpha   90.00
_cell.angle_beta   90.00
_cell.angle_gamma   90.00
#
_symmetry.space_group_name_H-M   'P 1'
#
loop_
_entity.id
_entity.type
_entity.pdbx_description
1 polymer ?
#
loop_
_entity_poly.entity_id
_entity_poly.type
_entity_poly.pdbx_seq_one_letter_code
_entity_poly.pdbx_strand_id
1 'polypeptide(L)'
;MEINGVPLHPLVVHAVVVFAPLAALFGIAYAVLPNWRWALRWPLVVATGIAVVTAYVATLSGQNLAESRGLDALPAVQTHQERGTLLRNILIAFTVVVGLAAWRLGGPSGLKSGKGERPNPGGPAYLVILGLLVLGSVAVGVAVFLAGDSGARAVWGA
;
A
#
# COMPACT_ATOMS: atom_id res chain seq x y z
N MET A 1 1.63 -15.93 -17.17
CA MET A 1 2.90 -15.67 -16.43
C MET A 1 3.05 -16.67 -15.31
N GLU A 2 4.14 -17.46 -15.33
CA GLU A 2 4.41 -18.53 -14.34
C GLU A 2 5.88 -18.56 -13.95
N ILE A 3 6.17 -19.00 -12.73
CA ILE A 3 7.52 -19.27 -12.24
C ILE A 3 7.56 -20.73 -11.80
N ASN A 4 8.38 -21.56 -12.44
CA ASN A 4 8.49 -23.00 -12.16
C ASN A 4 7.13 -23.74 -12.16
N GLY A 5 6.23 -23.41 -13.10
CA GLY A 5 4.91 -24.02 -13.19
C GLY A 5 3.86 -23.47 -12.19
N VAL A 6 4.23 -22.51 -11.34
CA VAL A 6 3.30 -21.86 -10.40
C VAL A 6 2.87 -20.51 -10.98
N PRO A 7 1.57 -20.21 -11.07
CA PRO A 7 1.11 -18.90 -11.52
C PRO A 7 1.70 -17.76 -10.68
N LEU A 8 2.17 -16.71 -11.35
CA LEU A 8 2.82 -15.57 -10.69
C LEU A 8 1.87 -14.80 -9.77
N HIS A 9 0.59 -14.69 -10.16
CA HIS A 9 -0.40 -13.91 -9.40
C HIS A 9 -0.53 -14.33 -7.93
N PRO A 10 -0.78 -15.60 -7.56
CA PRO A 10 -0.85 -16.02 -6.17
C PRO A 10 0.43 -15.72 -5.37
N LEU A 11 1.60 -15.84 -6.00
CA LEU A 11 2.88 -15.58 -5.33
C LEU A 11 3.02 -14.10 -4.95
N VAL A 12 2.70 -13.20 -5.89
CA VAL A 12 2.86 -11.76 -5.68
C VAL A 12 1.79 -11.18 -4.77
N VAL A 13 0.57 -11.73 -4.79
CA VAL A 13 -0.53 -11.32 -3.89
C VAL A 13 -0.12 -11.43 -2.42
N HIS A 14 0.66 -12.44 -2.02
CA HIS A 14 1.16 -12.56 -0.65
C HIS A 14 1.98 -11.34 -0.22
N ALA A 15 2.78 -10.77 -1.11
CA ALA A 15 3.50 -9.54 -0.80
C ALA A 15 2.55 -8.33 -0.66
N VAL A 16 1.51 -8.24 -1.51
CA VAL A 16 0.52 -7.16 -1.42
C VAL A 16 -0.20 -7.18 -0.07
N VAL A 17 -0.70 -8.36 0.36
CA VAL A 17 -1.48 -8.49 1.62
C VAL A 17 -0.64 -8.29 2.88
N VAL A 18 0.69 -8.34 2.77
CA VAL A 18 1.61 -8.01 3.87
C VAL A 18 2.00 -6.53 3.82
N PHE A 19 2.50 -6.05 2.69
CA PHE A 19 3.12 -4.73 2.62
C PHE A 19 2.10 -3.59 2.51
N ALA A 20 0.90 -3.79 1.95
CA ALA A 20 -0.11 -2.75 1.91
C ALA A 20 -0.66 -2.40 3.32
N PRO A 21 -1.06 -3.36 4.18
CA PRO A 21 -1.41 -3.07 5.58
C PRO A 21 -0.26 -2.48 6.38
N LEU A 22 0.98 -2.96 6.19
CA LEU A 22 2.16 -2.37 6.85
C LEU A 22 2.38 -0.92 6.45
N ALA A 23 2.24 -0.59 5.16
CA ALA A 23 2.34 0.79 4.68
C ALA A 23 1.25 1.67 5.31
N ALA A 24 0.02 1.18 5.41
CA ALA A 24 -1.08 1.88 6.06
C ALA A 24 -0.81 2.12 7.56
N LEU A 25 -0.36 1.10 8.28
CA LEU A 25 -0.02 1.21 9.71
C LEU A 25 1.14 2.19 9.94
N PHE A 26 2.22 2.08 9.15
CA PHE A 26 3.34 3.02 9.24
C PHE A 26 2.92 4.45 8.86
N GLY A 27 2.01 4.62 7.90
CA GLY A 27 1.46 5.91 7.52
C GLY A 27 0.72 6.59 8.69
N ILE A 28 -0.17 5.85 9.35
CA ILE A 28 -0.87 6.34 10.56
C ILE A 28 0.15 6.64 11.66
N ALA A 29 1.05 5.71 11.97
CA ALA A 29 2.05 5.90 13.01
C ALA A 29 2.95 7.12 12.73
N TYR A 30 3.37 7.32 11.47
CA TYR A 30 4.17 8.48 11.06
C TYR A 30 3.40 9.80 11.21
N ALA A 31 2.10 9.79 10.97
CA ALA A 31 1.25 10.97 11.15
C ALA A 31 1.10 11.34 12.64
N VAL A 32 0.76 10.37 13.51
CA VAL A 32 0.34 10.61 14.89
C VAL A 32 1.49 10.57 15.91
N LEU A 33 2.65 10.02 15.55
CA LEU A 33 3.81 9.86 16.44
C LEU A 33 5.02 10.69 15.96
N PRO A 34 5.01 12.03 16.09
CA PRO A 34 6.08 12.90 15.59
C PRO A 34 7.47 12.52 16.15
N ASN A 35 7.54 12.05 17.38
CA ASN A 35 8.78 11.64 18.05
C ASN A 35 9.37 10.33 17.49
N TRP A 36 8.61 9.59 16.69
CA TRP A 36 9.06 8.34 16.05
C TRP A 36 9.33 8.48 14.56
N ARG A 37 9.13 9.66 13.97
CA ARG A 37 9.31 9.89 12.52
C ARG A 37 10.70 9.57 12.02
N TRP A 38 11.73 9.82 12.85
CA TRP A 38 13.12 9.48 12.54
C TRP A 38 13.32 7.99 12.24
N ALA A 39 12.59 7.11 12.96
CA ALA A 39 12.65 5.65 12.79
C ALA A 39 11.66 5.14 11.73
N LEU A 40 10.46 5.73 11.67
CA LEU A 40 9.36 5.26 10.81
C LEU A 40 9.48 5.70 9.36
N ARG A 41 10.26 6.74 9.07
CA ARG A 41 10.37 7.32 7.72
C ARG A 41 10.72 6.29 6.65
N TRP A 42 11.81 5.57 6.85
CA TRP A 42 12.28 4.60 5.87
C TRP A 42 11.43 3.32 5.80
N PRO A 43 11.01 2.71 6.92
CA PRO A 43 10.02 1.65 6.90
C PRO A 43 8.75 1.99 6.12
N LEU A 44 8.19 3.19 6.32
CA LEU A 44 7.03 3.66 5.57
C LEU A 44 7.31 3.74 4.06
N VAL A 45 8.41 4.38 3.65
CA VAL A 45 8.77 4.53 2.23
C VAL A 45 9.00 3.17 1.58
N VAL A 46 9.75 2.28 2.24
CA VAL A 46 10.08 0.95 1.71
C VAL A 46 8.82 0.08 1.61
N ALA A 47 8.00 0.03 2.68
CA ALA A 47 6.76 -0.76 2.67
C ALA A 47 5.81 -0.28 1.57
N THR A 48 5.65 1.04 1.41
CA THR A 48 4.81 1.62 0.35
C THR A 48 5.36 1.31 -1.04
N GLY A 49 6.68 1.43 -1.24
CA GLY A 49 7.33 1.10 -2.51
C GLY A 49 7.14 -0.37 -2.90
N ILE A 50 7.31 -1.29 -1.96
CA ILE A 50 7.07 -2.72 -2.20
C ILE A 50 5.57 -2.96 -2.50
N ALA A 51 4.67 -2.36 -1.71
CA ALA A 51 3.23 -2.53 -1.88
C ALA A 51 2.77 -2.08 -3.27
N VAL A 52 3.19 -0.89 -3.75
CA VAL A 52 2.76 -0.38 -5.06
C VAL A 52 3.31 -1.20 -6.21
N VAL A 53 4.59 -1.62 -6.15
CA VAL A 53 5.20 -2.45 -7.20
C VAL A 53 4.53 -3.82 -7.25
N THR A 54 4.34 -4.46 -6.11
CA THR A 54 3.71 -5.79 -6.06
C THR A 54 2.23 -5.74 -6.44
N ALA A 55 1.47 -4.70 -6.07
CA ALA A 55 0.10 -4.51 -6.50
C ALA A 55 -0.01 -4.31 -8.03
N TYR A 56 0.96 -3.59 -8.63
CA TYR A 56 1.01 -3.43 -10.08
C TYR A 56 1.27 -4.77 -10.78
N VAL A 57 2.26 -5.55 -10.33
CA VAL A 57 2.56 -6.88 -10.87
C VAL A 57 1.39 -7.84 -10.63
N ALA A 58 0.74 -7.79 -9.46
CA ALA A 58 -0.42 -8.64 -9.14
C ALA A 58 -1.60 -8.36 -10.08
N THR A 59 -1.89 -7.10 -10.40
CA THR A 59 -2.98 -6.77 -11.34
C THR A 59 -2.70 -7.27 -12.74
N LEU A 60 -1.47 -7.08 -13.26
CA LEU A 60 -1.09 -7.57 -14.59
C LEU A 60 -1.10 -9.10 -14.68
N SER A 61 -0.51 -9.76 -13.68
CA SER A 61 -0.46 -11.23 -13.66
C SER A 61 -1.83 -11.87 -13.43
N GLY A 62 -2.73 -11.18 -12.68
CA GLY A 62 -4.10 -11.61 -12.45
C GLY A 62 -4.95 -11.56 -13.72
N GLN A 63 -4.85 -10.47 -14.49
CA GLN A 63 -5.51 -10.35 -15.78
C GLN A 63 -5.06 -11.47 -16.74
N ASN A 64 -3.74 -11.64 -16.88
CA ASN A 64 -3.18 -12.70 -17.72
C ASN A 64 -3.64 -14.12 -17.29
N LEU A 65 -3.72 -14.37 -15.98
CA LEU A 65 -4.19 -15.65 -15.45
C LEU A 65 -5.67 -15.87 -15.77
N ALA A 66 -6.52 -14.87 -15.59
CA ALA A 66 -7.95 -14.95 -15.87
C ALA A 66 -8.21 -15.22 -17.36
N GLU A 67 -7.58 -14.47 -18.25
CA GLU A 67 -7.66 -14.65 -19.72
C GLU A 67 -7.17 -16.05 -20.15
N SER A 68 -5.99 -16.48 -19.67
CA SER A 68 -5.41 -17.76 -20.05
C SER A 68 -6.24 -18.98 -19.60
N ARG A 69 -7.11 -18.78 -18.62
CA ARG A 69 -8.00 -19.83 -18.09
C ARG A 69 -9.48 -19.65 -18.47
N GLY A 70 -9.81 -18.62 -19.24
CA GLY A 70 -11.20 -18.31 -19.64
C GLY A 70 -12.10 -17.95 -18.45
N LEU A 71 -11.53 -17.36 -17.39
CA LEU A 71 -12.26 -16.99 -16.15
C LEU A 71 -12.69 -15.54 -16.14
N ASP A 72 -12.28 -14.75 -17.09
CA ASP A 72 -12.51 -13.30 -17.22
C ASP A 72 -13.99 -12.92 -17.30
N ALA A 73 -14.85 -13.82 -17.78
CA ALA A 73 -16.31 -13.61 -17.82
C ALA A 73 -17.04 -13.88 -16.49
N LEU A 74 -16.35 -14.46 -15.49
CA LEU A 74 -16.98 -14.77 -14.19
C LEU A 74 -17.15 -13.50 -13.35
N PRO A 75 -18.38 -13.20 -12.84
CA PRO A 75 -18.63 -11.98 -12.07
C PRO A 75 -17.75 -11.83 -10.82
N ALA A 76 -17.44 -12.93 -10.12
CA ALA A 76 -16.56 -12.93 -8.96
C ALA A 76 -15.11 -12.53 -9.32
N VAL A 77 -14.61 -13.00 -10.47
CA VAL A 77 -13.27 -12.65 -10.98
C VAL A 77 -13.25 -11.18 -11.41
N GLN A 78 -14.26 -10.70 -12.10
CA GLN A 78 -14.37 -9.29 -12.50
C GLN A 78 -14.39 -8.37 -11.28
N THR A 79 -15.19 -8.69 -10.26
CA THR A 79 -15.22 -7.92 -9.00
C THR A 79 -13.85 -7.89 -8.33
N HIS A 80 -13.14 -9.01 -8.31
CA HIS A 80 -11.78 -9.06 -7.75
C HIS A 80 -10.78 -8.22 -8.56
N GLN A 81 -10.84 -8.25 -9.90
CA GLN A 81 -10.00 -7.43 -10.77
C GLN A 81 -10.26 -5.93 -10.58
N GLU A 82 -11.53 -5.52 -10.45
CA GLU A 82 -11.90 -4.12 -10.18
C GLU A 82 -11.35 -3.64 -8.84
N ARG A 83 -11.52 -4.42 -7.77
CA ARG A 83 -11.01 -4.10 -6.43
C ARG A 83 -9.49 -4.10 -6.37
N GLY A 84 -8.82 -5.03 -7.05
CA GLY A 84 -7.37 -5.05 -7.19
C GLY A 84 -6.83 -3.82 -7.94
N THR A 85 -7.51 -3.41 -9.00
CA THR A 85 -7.19 -2.19 -9.77
C THR A 85 -7.39 -0.93 -8.92
N LEU A 86 -8.48 -0.87 -8.14
CA LEU A 86 -8.75 0.21 -7.20
C LEU A 86 -7.64 0.32 -6.15
N LEU A 87 -7.26 -0.80 -5.50
CA LEU A 87 -6.17 -0.86 -4.54
C LEU A 87 -4.86 -0.34 -5.15
N ARG A 88 -4.49 -0.81 -6.34
CA ARG A 88 -3.31 -0.34 -7.05
C ARG A 88 -3.31 1.17 -7.26
N ASN A 89 -4.43 1.73 -7.72
CA ASN A 89 -4.56 3.16 -7.99
C ASN A 89 -4.47 3.99 -6.69
N ILE A 90 -5.08 3.51 -5.60
CA ILE A 90 -4.96 4.12 -4.27
C ILE A 90 -3.49 4.07 -3.79
N LEU A 91 -2.79 2.95 -3.95
CA LEU A 91 -1.39 2.82 -3.58
C LEU A 91 -0.48 3.76 -4.40
N ILE A 92 -0.75 3.98 -5.69
CA ILE A 92 -0.02 4.95 -6.51
C ILE A 92 -0.20 6.36 -5.93
N ALA A 93 -1.43 6.79 -5.67
CA ALA A 93 -1.72 8.09 -5.07
C ALA A 93 -1.10 8.21 -3.66
N PHE A 94 -1.20 7.16 -2.85
CA PHE A 94 -0.62 7.11 -1.52
C PHE A 94 0.91 7.22 -1.54
N THR A 95 1.57 6.63 -2.54
CA THR A 95 3.03 6.75 -2.72
C THR A 95 3.46 8.21 -2.89
N VAL A 96 2.70 9.02 -3.63
CA VAL A 96 2.97 10.45 -3.77
C VAL A 96 2.84 11.17 -2.42
N VAL A 97 1.77 10.87 -1.68
CA VAL A 97 1.54 11.44 -0.33
C VAL A 97 2.67 11.05 0.63
N VAL A 98 3.08 9.78 0.63
CA VAL A 98 4.20 9.27 1.45
C VAL A 98 5.51 9.97 1.06
N GLY A 99 5.79 10.16 -0.21
CA GLY A 99 6.95 10.91 -0.68
C GLY A 99 6.97 12.35 -0.16
N LEU A 100 5.84 13.05 -0.27
CA LEU A 100 5.67 14.40 0.27
C LEU A 100 5.81 14.42 1.79
N ALA A 101 5.21 13.48 2.51
CA ALA A 101 5.30 13.36 3.95
C ALA A 101 6.75 13.09 4.40
N ALA A 102 7.42 12.14 3.77
CA ALA A 102 8.81 11.81 4.07
C ALA A 102 9.77 12.98 3.78
N TRP A 103 9.43 13.83 2.81
CA TRP A 103 10.23 15.02 2.49
C TRP A 103 9.94 16.18 3.45
N ARG A 104 8.66 16.47 3.75
CA ARG A 104 8.23 17.71 4.44
C ARG A 104 8.06 17.55 5.94
N LEU A 105 7.62 16.38 6.42
CA LEU A 105 7.36 16.17 7.85
C LEU A 105 8.66 15.81 8.57
N GLY A 106 9.04 16.64 9.50
CA GLY A 106 10.15 16.44 10.43
C GLY A 106 9.67 16.01 11.81
N GLY A 107 10.63 15.90 12.73
CA GLY A 107 10.40 15.60 14.14
C GLY A 107 11.74 15.42 14.86
N PRO A 108 11.72 15.40 16.20
CA PRO A 108 12.92 15.17 17.00
C PRO A 108 13.48 13.76 16.78
N SER A 109 14.77 13.60 17.02
CA SER A 109 15.43 12.29 17.06
C SER A 109 15.22 11.64 18.42
N GLY A 110 14.96 10.33 18.44
CA GLY A 110 15.01 9.53 19.68
C GLY A 110 16.45 9.10 20.06
N LEU A 111 17.45 9.43 19.24
CA LEU A 111 18.84 9.08 19.48
C LEU A 111 19.58 10.23 20.16
N LYS A 112 20.44 9.91 21.15
CA LYS A 112 21.30 10.92 21.83
C LYS A 112 22.21 11.67 20.85
N SER A 113 22.53 11.07 19.69
CA SER A 113 23.33 11.70 18.63
C SER A 113 22.57 12.71 17.79
N GLY A 114 21.25 12.86 17.97
CA GLY A 114 20.38 13.68 17.09
C GLY A 114 20.22 13.14 15.67
N LYS A 115 20.77 11.98 15.34
CA LYS A 115 20.70 11.42 14.00
C LYS A 115 19.25 11.17 13.59
N GLY A 116 18.87 11.69 12.42
CA GLY A 116 17.49 11.57 11.89
C GLY A 116 16.57 12.71 12.32
N GLU A 117 17.03 13.63 13.17
CA GLU A 117 16.28 14.85 13.48
C GLU A 117 16.10 15.72 12.23
N ARG A 118 14.91 16.30 12.10
CA ARG A 118 14.58 17.21 10.99
C ARG A 118 13.63 18.30 11.50
N PRO A 119 13.80 19.54 11.03
CA PRO A 119 12.88 20.61 11.38
C PRO A 119 11.46 20.27 10.90
N ASN A 120 10.49 20.66 11.71
CA ASN A 120 9.09 20.53 11.35
C ASN A 120 8.55 21.91 10.98
N PRO A 121 8.22 22.16 9.68
CA PRO A 121 7.90 23.50 9.24
C PRO A 121 6.58 24.05 9.81
N GLY A 122 5.68 23.16 10.31
CA GLY A 122 4.35 23.59 10.77
C GLY A 122 3.49 24.18 9.64
N GLY A 123 2.47 24.96 10.02
CA GLY A 123 1.61 25.69 9.09
C GLY A 123 0.53 24.83 8.41
N PRO A 124 -0.31 25.44 7.52
CA PRO A 124 -1.45 24.73 6.93
C PRO A 124 -1.05 23.58 6.01
N ALA A 125 0.03 23.69 5.26
CA ALA A 125 0.52 22.62 4.40
C ALA A 125 0.92 21.37 5.20
N TYR A 126 1.47 21.54 6.41
CA TYR A 126 1.77 20.45 7.32
C TYR A 126 0.50 19.68 7.72
N LEU A 127 -0.58 20.38 8.07
CA LEU A 127 -1.86 19.77 8.46
C LEU A 127 -2.51 19.04 7.28
N VAL A 128 -2.43 19.61 6.07
CA VAL A 128 -2.94 18.97 4.85
C VAL A 128 -2.20 17.67 4.58
N ILE A 129 -0.86 17.64 4.65
CA ILE A 129 -0.08 16.43 4.43
C ILE A 129 -0.41 15.36 5.48
N LEU A 130 -0.57 15.75 6.75
CA LEU A 130 -1.00 14.83 7.81
C LEU A 130 -2.37 14.23 7.51
N GLY A 131 -3.34 15.07 7.15
CA GLY A 131 -4.69 14.63 6.80
C GLY A 131 -4.69 13.65 5.62
N LEU A 132 -3.98 13.99 4.55
CA LEU A 132 -3.84 13.13 3.38
C LEU A 132 -3.15 11.80 3.71
N LEU A 133 -2.14 11.82 4.60
CA LEU A 133 -1.45 10.61 5.02
C LEU A 133 -2.38 9.68 5.81
N VAL A 134 -3.16 10.22 6.75
CA VAL A 134 -4.15 9.43 7.51
C VAL A 134 -5.25 8.90 6.60
N LEU A 135 -5.86 9.75 5.78
CA LEU A 135 -6.93 9.36 4.84
C LEU A 135 -6.44 8.32 3.84
N GLY A 136 -5.25 8.52 3.27
CA GLY A 136 -4.63 7.58 2.36
C GLY A 136 -4.34 6.23 3.04
N SER A 137 -3.84 6.24 4.28
CA SER A 137 -3.61 5.02 5.05
C SER A 137 -4.91 4.24 5.29
N VAL A 138 -5.98 4.92 5.68
CA VAL A 138 -7.31 4.29 5.86
C VAL A 138 -7.82 3.75 4.53
N ALA A 139 -7.70 4.51 3.44
CA ALA A 139 -8.13 4.08 2.11
C ALA A 139 -7.37 2.82 1.65
N VAL A 140 -6.05 2.74 1.87
CA VAL A 140 -5.24 1.55 1.58
C VAL A 140 -5.73 0.36 2.42
N GLY A 141 -5.96 0.55 3.72
CA GLY A 141 -6.44 -0.51 4.62
C GLY A 141 -7.80 -1.07 4.18
N VAL A 142 -8.75 -0.20 3.84
CA VAL A 142 -10.06 -0.61 3.33
C VAL A 142 -9.93 -1.31 1.98
N ALA A 143 -9.16 -0.75 1.05
CA ALA A 143 -9.02 -1.29 -0.29
C ALA A 143 -8.34 -2.68 -0.29
N VAL A 144 -7.31 -2.90 0.55
CA VAL A 144 -6.67 -4.22 0.64
C VAL A 144 -7.60 -5.27 1.25
N PHE A 145 -8.42 -4.88 2.24
CA PHE A 145 -9.44 -5.77 2.80
C PHE A 145 -10.48 -6.18 1.73
N LEU A 146 -11.02 -5.22 0.99
CA LEU A 146 -11.99 -5.48 -0.07
C LEU A 146 -11.43 -6.33 -1.20
N ALA A 147 -10.17 -6.08 -1.61
CA ALA A 147 -9.50 -6.89 -2.62
C ALA A 147 -9.25 -8.32 -2.13
N GLY A 148 -8.85 -8.50 -0.86
CA GLY A 148 -8.66 -9.81 -0.26
C GLY A 148 -9.97 -10.60 -0.14
N ASP A 149 -11.03 -9.98 0.37
CA ASP A 149 -12.38 -10.58 0.48
C ASP A 149 -12.90 -11.05 -0.89
N SER A 150 -12.83 -10.19 -1.91
CA SER A 150 -13.27 -10.57 -3.26
C SER A 150 -12.41 -11.68 -3.88
N GLY A 151 -11.10 -11.71 -3.58
CA GLY A 151 -10.23 -12.79 -4.03
C GLY A 151 -10.58 -14.14 -3.37
N ALA A 152 -10.89 -14.13 -2.08
CA ALA A 152 -11.35 -15.33 -1.38
C ALA A 152 -12.68 -15.85 -1.99
N ARG A 153 -13.64 -14.96 -2.25
CA ARG A 153 -14.91 -15.33 -2.90
C ARG A 153 -14.74 -15.87 -4.31
N ALA A 154 -13.80 -15.33 -5.08
CA ALA A 154 -13.51 -15.81 -6.43
C ALA A 154 -12.94 -17.23 -6.44
N VAL A 155 -12.27 -17.67 -5.37
CA VAL A 155 -11.68 -19.02 -5.24
C VAL A 155 -12.63 -20.01 -4.56
N TRP A 156 -13.31 -19.58 -3.51
CA TRP A 156 -14.08 -20.46 -2.64
C TRP A 156 -15.60 -20.44 -2.91
N GLY A 157 -16.07 -19.56 -3.77
CA GLY A 157 -17.50 -19.56 -4.21
C GLY A 157 -18.50 -19.18 -3.12
N ALA A 158 -18.09 -18.39 -2.11
CA ALA A 158 -18.94 -17.96 -0.99
C ALA A 158 -19.66 -16.62 -1.28
#